data_37eaf5c00a69109e15f4b69d2e7f2591
#
_entry.id   37eaf5c00a69109e15f4b69d2e7f2591
#
_cell.length_a   1.000
_cell.length_b   1.000
_cell.length_c   1.000
_cell.angle_alpha   90.00
_cell.angle_beta   90.00
_cell.angle_gamma   90.00
#
_symmetry.space_group_name_H-M   'P 1'
#
loop_
_entity.id
_entity.type
_entity.pdbx_description
1 polymer ?
#
loop_
_entity_poly.entity_id
_entity_poly.type
_entity_poly.pdbx_seq_one_letter_code
_entity_poly.pdbx_strand_id
1 'polypeptide(L)'
;MDQIGVVGLSYRHAGADDIAGFTLPKDDIAERLTALRASLGTAELVYLATCNRVEVVFAMPEGHGARDLRAEVFRALTGRAAGPGEARSSLRTWIGEAAVEHLFLTACGLDSAQAGEREIAAQLRAALEAARTAGVSGPVLDRIVGEALTLSGRLQRMAADARPPSLADLAADRMLLHLGERRGIVAVLGVSPMTRRASELLRKAGAELIVVNRSMDSAEELARSVDGEALSLDAFRAQPRDVAGLIVATGGTEPVLDAAAVQRLAKAATKPLLIIDFGLPPNIDPKAAKDNGLSRIGMDEMIQAAQDRRLAQLLRLAPMRAAIDERLTRIREQLASRAIGPQLAELRNSFERIAAAEADRALAEELHELDPQQQEQVRRVISTLANRLAHLPLAGMRAAAPHASAETVEAFFREARLQRAPRTMAHTSAPKEKTS
;
A
#
# COMPACT_ATOMS: atom_id res chain seq x y z
N MET A 1 -7.26 -17.12 -2.56
CA MET A 1 -7.48 -15.78 -1.94
C MET A 1 -8.90 -15.64 -1.37
N ASP A 2 -9.84 -16.44 -1.80
CA ASP A 2 -11.28 -16.28 -1.54
C ASP A 2 -11.69 -16.25 -0.07
N GLN A 3 -10.86 -16.78 0.82
CA GLN A 3 -11.10 -16.77 2.27
C GLN A 3 -10.67 -15.45 2.97
N ILE A 4 -10.01 -14.51 2.25
CA ILE A 4 -9.47 -13.28 2.83
C ILE A 4 -10.46 -12.15 2.62
N GLY A 5 -10.67 -11.36 3.68
CA GLY A 5 -11.49 -10.15 3.63
C GLY A 5 -10.86 -9.01 4.42
N VAL A 6 -11.24 -7.80 4.06
CA VAL A 6 -10.96 -6.58 4.80
C VAL A 6 -12.26 -5.81 4.99
N VAL A 7 -12.53 -5.37 6.21
CA VAL A 7 -13.66 -4.49 6.53
C VAL A 7 -13.12 -3.32 7.34
N GLY A 8 -13.47 -2.10 6.95
CA GLY A 8 -13.02 -0.92 7.68
C GLY A 8 -13.48 0.40 7.09
N LEU A 9 -12.92 1.48 7.63
CA LEU A 9 -13.13 2.85 7.17
C LEU A 9 -11.80 3.60 7.14
N SER A 10 -11.74 4.63 6.31
CA SER A 10 -10.56 5.49 6.20
C SER A 10 -10.97 6.95 5.98
N TYR A 11 -10.01 7.85 6.13
CA TYR A 11 -10.16 9.30 5.88
C TYR A 11 -10.83 9.65 4.54
N ARG A 12 -10.85 8.73 3.57
CA ARG A 12 -11.51 8.94 2.27
C ARG A 12 -13.04 8.98 2.37
N HIS A 13 -13.59 8.42 3.44
CA HIS A 13 -15.03 8.18 3.57
C HIS A 13 -15.57 8.57 4.95
N ALA A 14 -14.71 8.91 5.91
CA ALA A 14 -15.07 9.16 7.30
C ALA A 14 -14.23 10.29 7.89
N GLY A 15 -14.82 11.07 8.78
CA GLY A 15 -14.12 12.07 9.57
C GLY A 15 -13.29 11.46 10.70
N ALA A 16 -12.47 12.30 11.34
CA ALA A 16 -11.63 11.85 12.46
C ALA A 16 -12.45 11.29 13.65
N ASP A 17 -13.59 11.91 13.94
CA ASP A 17 -14.50 11.47 15.01
C ASP A 17 -15.13 10.10 14.70
N ASP A 18 -15.49 9.86 13.43
CA ASP A 18 -16.00 8.56 13.00
C ASP A 18 -14.93 7.48 13.17
N ILE A 19 -13.67 7.76 12.72
CA ILE A 19 -12.55 6.83 12.87
C ILE A 19 -12.29 6.51 14.34
N ALA A 20 -12.33 7.53 15.21
CA ALA A 20 -12.17 7.37 16.65
C ALA A 20 -13.28 6.48 17.25
N GLY A 21 -14.53 6.60 16.77
CA GLY A 21 -15.67 5.79 17.21
C GLY A 21 -15.55 4.30 16.90
N PHE A 22 -14.70 3.91 15.95
CA PHE A 22 -14.42 2.51 15.60
C PHE A 22 -13.07 2.01 16.17
N THR A 23 -12.33 2.87 16.86
CA THR A 23 -11.01 2.52 17.40
C THR A 23 -11.13 1.80 18.74
N LEU A 24 -10.59 0.58 18.83
CA LEU A 24 -10.52 -0.16 20.08
C LEU A 24 -9.55 0.54 21.06
N PRO A 25 -9.89 0.60 22.36
CA PRO A 25 -8.95 1.00 23.39
C PRO A 25 -7.68 0.14 23.37
N LYS A 26 -6.54 0.76 23.68
CA LYS A 26 -5.25 0.03 23.68
C LYS A 26 -5.07 -0.89 24.87
N ASP A 27 -5.79 -0.60 25.96
CA ASP A 27 -5.77 -1.43 27.16
C ASP A 27 -6.39 -2.80 26.85
N ASP A 28 -5.74 -3.87 27.27
CA ASP A 28 -6.18 -5.26 27.08
C ASP A 28 -6.40 -5.65 25.60
N ILE A 29 -5.61 -5.06 24.70
CA ILE A 29 -5.78 -5.25 23.24
C ILE A 29 -5.78 -6.73 22.84
N ALA A 30 -4.98 -7.58 23.48
CA ALA A 30 -4.91 -9.01 23.15
C ALA A 30 -6.24 -9.74 23.44
N GLU A 31 -6.89 -9.44 24.58
CA GLU A 31 -8.21 -9.99 24.92
C GLU A 31 -9.28 -9.49 23.95
N ARG A 32 -9.24 -8.18 23.60
CA ARG A 32 -10.16 -7.58 22.64
C ARG A 32 -10.03 -8.19 21.25
N LEU A 33 -8.81 -8.46 20.78
CA LEU A 33 -8.58 -9.11 19.49
C LEU A 33 -9.08 -10.56 19.51
N THR A 34 -8.91 -11.27 20.60
CA THR A 34 -9.44 -12.63 20.76
C THR A 34 -10.96 -12.65 20.74
N ALA A 35 -11.60 -11.73 21.47
CA ALA A 35 -13.05 -11.57 21.45
C ALA A 35 -13.58 -11.15 20.06
N LEU A 36 -12.89 -10.24 19.38
CA LEU A 36 -13.21 -9.80 18.03
C LEU A 36 -13.18 -10.97 17.05
N ARG A 37 -12.09 -11.76 17.01
CA ARG A 37 -12.00 -12.96 16.18
C ARG A 37 -13.13 -13.94 16.42
N ALA A 38 -13.43 -14.22 17.69
CA ALA A 38 -14.50 -15.13 18.07
C ALA A 38 -15.88 -14.62 17.62
N SER A 39 -16.16 -13.32 17.82
CA SER A 39 -17.44 -12.70 17.43
C SER A 39 -17.69 -12.69 15.93
N LEU A 40 -16.61 -12.61 15.12
CA LEU A 40 -16.67 -12.61 13.66
C LEU A 40 -16.66 -14.04 13.06
N GLY A 41 -16.31 -15.06 13.85
CA GLY A 41 -16.20 -16.44 13.39
C GLY A 41 -15.08 -16.66 12.37
N THR A 42 -14.01 -15.86 12.45
CA THR A 42 -12.86 -15.93 11.56
C THR A 42 -11.76 -16.85 12.11
N ALA A 43 -10.98 -17.49 11.24
CA ALA A 43 -9.84 -18.30 11.65
C ALA A 43 -8.66 -17.42 12.07
N GLU A 44 -8.41 -16.36 11.32
CA GLU A 44 -7.31 -15.44 11.54
C GLU A 44 -7.81 -13.98 11.47
N LEU A 45 -7.12 -13.09 12.19
CA LEU A 45 -7.48 -11.68 12.25
C LEU A 45 -6.24 -10.81 12.48
N VAL A 46 -6.19 -9.65 11.78
CA VAL A 46 -5.28 -8.54 12.06
C VAL A 46 -6.11 -7.26 12.14
N TYR A 47 -5.92 -6.47 13.19
CA TYR A 47 -6.60 -5.21 13.43
C TYR A 47 -5.64 -4.05 13.25
N LEU A 48 -5.86 -3.23 12.24
CA LEU A 48 -5.09 -2.02 11.95
C LEU A 48 -5.89 -0.79 12.36
N ALA A 49 -5.38 0.00 13.31
CA ALA A 49 -5.95 1.27 13.70
C ALA A 49 -4.87 2.36 13.70
N THR A 50 -5.16 3.46 13.01
CA THR A 50 -4.30 4.64 12.89
C THR A 50 -5.17 5.91 13.01
N CYS A 51 -4.57 7.11 12.97
CA CYS A 51 -5.34 8.36 12.91
C CYS A 51 -6.20 8.50 11.65
N ASN A 52 -5.90 7.74 10.58
CA ASN A 52 -6.52 7.90 9.27
C ASN A 52 -7.35 6.69 8.82
N ARG A 53 -7.35 5.58 9.56
CA ARG A 53 -8.11 4.37 9.23
C ARG A 53 -8.26 3.40 10.39
N VAL A 54 -9.35 2.65 10.35
CA VAL A 54 -9.55 1.42 11.13
C VAL A 54 -9.96 0.30 10.18
N GLU A 55 -9.19 -0.79 10.16
CA GLU A 55 -9.42 -1.93 9.27
C GLU A 55 -9.25 -3.25 10.03
N VAL A 56 -10.18 -4.17 9.80
CA VAL A 56 -10.12 -5.57 10.24
C VAL A 56 -9.82 -6.42 9.02
N VAL A 57 -8.61 -6.96 8.98
CA VAL A 57 -8.19 -7.95 7.98
C VAL A 57 -8.42 -9.32 8.56
N PHE A 58 -9.08 -10.21 7.82
CA PHE A 58 -9.44 -11.52 8.34
C PHE A 58 -9.28 -12.62 7.30
N ALA A 59 -9.08 -13.85 7.77
CA ALA A 59 -9.21 -15.05 6.95
C ALA A 59 -10.28 -15.98 7.54
N MET A 60 -11.16 -16.48 6.69
CA MET A 60 -12.14 -17.49 7.06
C MET A 60 -11.48 -18.85 7.23
N PRO A 61 -12.10 -19.78 7.97
CA PRO A 61 -11.65 -21.17 8.04
C PRO A 61 -11.49 -21.81 6.66
N GLU A 62 -10.60 -22.78 6.54
CA GLU A 62 -10.36 -23.50 5.30
C GLU A 62 -11.67 -24.09 4.74
N GLY A 63 -11.84 -23.96 3.42
CA GLY A 63 -13.09 -24.38 2.74
C GLY A 63 -14.22 -23.34 2.77
N HIS A 64 -14.05 -22.21 3.47
CA HIS A 64 -15.05 -21.14 3.53
C HIS A 64 -14.53 -19.87 2.83
N GLY A 65 -15.31 -19.34 1.89
CA GLY A 65 -15.06 -18.04 1.28
C GLY A 65 -15.30 -16.89 2.26
N ALA A 66 -14.57 -15.79 2.08
CA ALA A 66 -14.84 -14.56 2.81
C ALA A 66 -16.23 -14.01 2.42
N ARG A 67 -16.88 -13.40 3.39
CA ARG A 67 -18.21 -12.80 3.23
C ARG A 67 -18.22 -11.38 3.77
N ASP A 68 -19.27 -10.64 3.46
CA ASP A 68 -19.47 -9.30 4.00
C ASP A 68 -19.74 -9.37 5.51
N LEU A 69 -18.80 -8.89 6.30
CA LEU A 69 -18.85 -8.86 7.76
C LEU A 69 -19.08 -7.43 8.32
N ARG A 70 -19.53 -6.47 7.48
CA ARG A 70 -19.67 -5.07 7.93
C ARG A 70 -20.59 -4.92 9.14
N ALA A 71 -21.70 -5.64 9.19
CA ALA A 71 -22.64 -5.55 10.32
C ALA A 71 -22.04 -6.11 11.61
N GLU A 72 -21.32 -7.22 11.50
CA GLU A 72 -20.65 -7.89 12.62
C GLU A 72 -19.46 -7.04 13.13
N VAL A 73 -18.64 -6.51 12.22
CA VAL A 73 -17.52 -5.62 12.55
C VAL A 73 -18.03 -4.32 13.17
N PHE A 74 -19.08 -3.72 12.61
CA PHE A 74 -19.72 -2.53 13.18
C PHE A 74 -20.10 -2.77 14.65
N ARG A 75 -20.86 -3.84 14.91
CA ARG A 75 -21.29 -4.19 16.26
C ARG A 75 -20.12 -4.47 17.21
N ALA A 76 -19.12 -5.21 16.72
CA ALA A 76 -17.97 -5.58 17.55
C ALA A 76 -17.09 -4.38 17.94
N LEU A 77 -16.93 -3.41 17.05
CA LEU A 77 -16.11 -2.22 17.31
C LEU A 77 -16.85 -1.12 18.05
N THR A 78 -18.16 -0.94 17.81
CA THR A 78 -18.94 0.14 18.43
C THR A 78 -19.73 -0.29 19.68
N GLY A 79 -19.84 -1.60 19.94
CA GLY A 79 -20.63 -2.16 21.05
C GLY A 79 -22.14 -2.14 20.83
N ARG A 80 -22.66 -1.67 19.69
CA ARG A 80 -24.09 -1.60 19.36
C ARG A 80 -24.41 -2.19 18.00
N ALA A 81 -25.66 -2.58 17.79
CA ALA A 81 -26.11 -2.98 16.47
C ALA A 81 -26.24 -1.76 15.53
N ALA A 82 -25.91 -1.95 14.26
CA ALA A 82 -26.11 -0.94 13.24
C ALA A 82 -27.60 -0.77 12.92
N GLY A 83 -28.04 0.46 12.67
CA GLY A 83 -29.34 0.74 12.09
C GLY A 83 -29.42 0.29 10.63
N PRO A 84 -30.65 0.35 10.01
CA PRO A 84 -30.83 -0.03 8.62
C PRO A 84 -29.88 0.74 7.68
N GLY A 85 -28.99 0.02 6.97
CA GLY A 85 -28.02 0.61 6.03
C GLY A 85 -26.78 1.25 6.67
N GLU A 86 -26.76 1.48 8.00
CA GLU A 86 -25.70 2.19 8.69
C GLU A 86 -24.33 1.52 8.55
N ALA A 87 -24.23 0.20 8.73
CA ALA A 87 -22.98 -0.52 8.55
C ALA A 87 -22.42 -0.40 7.12
N ARG A 88 -23.29 -0.32 6.11
CA ARG A 88 -22.89 -0.14 4.70
C ARG A 88 -22.45 1.28 4.37
N SER A 89 -23.02 2.27 5.00
CA SER A 89 -22.60 3.67 4.83
C SER A 89 -21.29 3.96 5.56
N SER A 90 -21.10 3.41 6.76
CA SER A 90 -19.93 3.65 7.61
C SER A 90 -18.70 2.83 7.21
N LEU A 91 -18.89 1.58 6.80
CA LEU A 91 -17.78 0.66 6.53
C LEU A 91 -17.71 0.25 5.04
N ARG A 92 -16.49 0.03 4.58
CA ARG A 92 -16.19 -0.59 3.28
C ARG A 92 -15.77 -2.05 3.49
N THR A 93 -15.97 -2.87 2.46
CA THR A 93 -15.53 -4.27 2.46
C THR A 93 -14.84 -4.61 1.16
N TRP A 94 -13.77 -5.36 1.26
CA TRP A 94 -13.04 -5.97 0.16
C TRP A 94 -12.95 -7.47 0.44
N ILE A 95 -13.13 -8.30 -0.58
CA ILE A 95 -13.19 -9.76 -0.45
C ILE A 95 -12.28 -10.39 -1.50
N GLY A 96 -11.60 -11.47 -1.15
CA GLY A 96 -10.78 -12.23 -2.06
C GLY A 96 -9.58 -11.44 -2.57
N GLU A 97 -9.38 -11.42 -3.88
CA GLU A 97 -8.27 -10.72 -4.51
C GLU A 97 -8.29 -9.21 -4.24
N ALA A 98 -9.48 -8.61 -4.23
CA ALA A 98 -9.63 -7.18 -3.91
C ALA A 98 -9.18 -6.84 -2.47
N ALA A 99 -9.36 -7.75 -1.52
CA ALA A 99 -8.88 -7.57 -0.15
C ALA A 99 -7.35 -7.61 -0.10
N VAL A 100 -6.73 -8.55 -0.82
CA VAL A 100 -5.27 -8.65 -0.89
C VAL A 100 -4.68 -7.42 -1.60
N GLU A 101 -5.27 -7.00 -2.72
CA GLU A 101 -4.86 -5.78 -3.43
C GLU A 101 -4.94 -4.55 -2.51
N HIS A 102 -6.07 -4.35 -1.83
CA HIS A 102 -6.25 -3.23 -0.89
C HIS A 102 -5.17 -3.23 0.20
N LEU A 103 -4.86 -4.40 0.76
CA LEU A 103 -3.81 -4.55 1.77
C LEU A 103 -2.42 -4.16 1.23
N PHE A 104 -2.09 -4.55 0.00
CA PHE A 104 -0.83 -4.17 -0.65
C PHE A 104 -0.77 -2.67 -0.94
N LEU A 105 -1.86 -2.07 -1.44
CA LEU A 105 -1.96 -0.63 -1.65
C LEU A 105 -1.77 0.14 -0.34
N THR A 106 -2.41 -0.34 0.73
CA THR A 106 -2.27 0.22 2.08
C THR A 106 -0.83 0.10 2.58
N ALA A 107 -0.24 -1.10 2.57
CA ALA A 107 1.13 -1.33 3.03
C ALA A 107 2.18 -0.50 2.27
N CYS A 108 1.97 -0.27 0.97
CA CYS A 108 2.84 0.55 0.13
C CYS A 108 2.55 2.05 0.24
N GLY A 109 1.55 2.48 1.02
CA GLY A 109 1.18 3.88 1.19
C GLY A 109 0.49 4.50 -0.02
N LEU A 110 0.06 3.71 -1.01
CA LEU A 110 -0.66 4.20 -2.19
C LEU A 110 -2.12 4.56 -1.88
N ASP A 111 -2.67 3.99 -0.80
CA ASP A 111 -3.99 4.31 -0.26
C ASP A 111 -3.92 5.21 1.00
N SER A 112 -2.83 5.93 1.23
CA SER A 112 -2.66 6.86 2.34
C SER A 112 -3.03 8.29 1.95
N ALA A 113 -3.33 9.13 2.96
CA ALA A 113 -3.61 10.56 2.76
C ALA A 113 -2.43 11.28 2.09
N GLN A 114 -1.21 10.86 2.43
CA GLN A 114 0.01 11.25 1.73
C GLN A 114 0.54 10.01 1.00
N ALA A 115 0.46 10.04 -0.33
CA ALA A 115 0.94 8.93 -1.15
C ALA A 115 2.42 8.65 -0.92
N GLY A 116 2.78 7.39 -0.62
CA GLY A 116 4.15 6.98 -0.31
C GLY A 116 4.54 7.14 1.17
N GLU A 117 3.58 7.35 2.08
CA GLU A 117 3.82 7.43 3.51
C GLU A 117 4.43 6.13 4.05
N ARG A 118 5.56 6.27 4.77
CA ARG A 118 6.30 5.11 5.32
C ARG A 118 5.71 4.57 6.62
N GLU A 119 4.97 5.40 7.32
CA GLU A 119 4.47 5.12 8.66
C GLU A 119 3.44 3.99 8.67
N ILE A 120 2.59 3.91 7.63
CA ILE A 120 1.56 2.88 7.53
C ILE A 120 2.13 1.45 7.50
N ALA A 121 3.29 1.23 6.87
CA ALA A 121 3.94 -0.07 6.87
C ALA A 121 4.45 -0.47 8.26
N ALA A 122 4.93 0.50 9.05
CA ALA A 122 5.34 0.27 10.43
C ALA A 122 4.12 -0.04 11.32
N GLN A 123 3.01 0.68 11.13
CA GLN A 123 1.77 0.47 11.83
C GLN A 123 1.15 -0.90 11.50
N LEU A 124 1.17 -1.31 10.23
CA LEU A 124 0.69 -2.63 9.81
C LEU A 124 1.57 -3.76 10.38
N ARG A 125 2.90 -3.54 10.46
CA ARG A 125 3.80 -4.51 11.12
C ARG A 125 3.49 -4.65 12.61
N ALA A 126 3.27 -3.54 13.31
CA ALA A 126 2.88 -3.55 14.71
C ALA A 126 1.52 -4.23 14.93
N ALA A 127 0.56 -4.03 14.03
CA ALA A 127 -0.75 -4.68 14.05
C ALA A 127 -0.63 -6.21 13.88
N LEU A 128 0.21 -6.67 12.96
CA LEU A 128 0.48 -8.10 12.77
C LEU A 128 1.15 -8.72 14.01
N GLU A 129 2.10 -8.01 14.62
CA GLU A 129 2.78 -8.50 15.83
C GLU A 129 1.83 -8.57 17.03
N ALA A 130 0.95 -7.58 17.19
CA ALA A 130 -0.12 -7.62 18.19
C ALA A 130 -1.07 -8.80 17.98
N ALA A 131 -1.44 -9.10 16.73
CA ALA A 131 -2.27 -10.24 16.40
C ALA A 131 -1.58 -11.59 16.69
N ARG A 132 -0.27 -11.69 16.44
CA ARG A 132 0.54 -12.86 16.79
C ARG A 132 0.60 -13.06 18.30
N THR A 133 0.89 -12.00 19.05
CA THR A 133 0.94 -12.02 20.52
C THR A 133 -0.40 -12.45 21.12
N ALA A 134 -1.51 -11.99 20.54
CA ALA A 134 -2.86 -12.38 20.96
C ALA A 134 -3.27 -13.79 20.48
N GLY A 135 -2.45 -14.49 19.68
CA GLY A 135 -2.77 -15.80 19.13
C GLY A 135 -3.96 -15.78 18.14
N VAL A 136 -4.21 -14.64 17.49
CA VAL A 136 -5.32 -14.47 16.55
C VAL A 136 -4.86 -14.39 15.09
N SER A 137 -3.57 -14.23 14.81
CA SER A 137 -3.03 -14.39 13.46
C SER A 137 -2.70 -15.86 13.16
N GLY A 138 -2.49 -16.17 11.88
CA GLY A 138 -2.13 -17.51 11.44
C GLY A 138 -1.39 -17.49 10.09
N PRO A 139 -1.13 -18.65 9.49
CA PRO A 139 -0.23 -18.78 8.35
C PRO A 139 -0.70 -18.03 7.09
N VAL A 140 -2.01 -17.79 6.95
CA VAL A 140 -2.57 -17.08 5.78
C VAL A 140 -2.26 -15.60 5.88
N LEU A 141 -2.67 -14.95 6.98
CA LEU A 141 -2.43 -13.50 7.16
C LEU A 141 -0.97 -13.19 7.41
N ASP A 142 -0.24 -14.02 8.15
CA ASP A 142 1.20 -13.88 8.37
C ASP A 142 1.95 -13.81 7.04
N ARG A 143 1.58 -14.67 6.10
CA ARG A 143 2.18 -14.69 4.78
C ARG A 143 1.78 -13.46 3.96
N ILE A 144 0.48 -13.18 3.81
CA ILE A 144 0.00 -12.10 2.93
C ILE A 144 0.46 -10.73 3.44
N VAL A 145 0.31 -10.46 4.73
CA VAL A 145 0.79 -9.21 5.35
C VAL A 145 2.32 -9.11 5.28
N GLY A 146 3.03 -10.21 5.55
CA GLY A 146 4.50 -10.28 5.44
C GLY A 146 4.99 -9.98 4.03
N GLU A 147 4.32 -10.49 3.00
CA GLU A 147 4.64 -10.20 1.61
C GLU A 147 4.36 -8.74 1.23
N ALA A 148 3.23 -8.17 1.70
CA ALA A 148 2.90 -6.76 1.50
C ALA A 148 3.95 -5.84 2.15
N LEU A 149 4.36 -6.13 3.38
CA LEU A 149 5.41 -5.41 4.09
C LEU A 149 6.79 -5.53 3.41
N THR A 150 7.11 -6.69 2.88
CA THR A 150 8.37 -6.95 2.15
C THR A 150 8.41 -6.12 0.86
N LEU A 151 7.31 -6.13 0.08
CA LEU A 151 7.20 -5.31 -1.12
C LEU A 151 7.27 -3.82 -0.79
N SER A 152 6.53 -3.37 0.23
CA SER A 152 6.56 -1.99 0.71
C SER A 152 7.98 -1.54 1.05
N GLY A 153 8.74 -2.32 1.83
CA GLY A 153 10.12 -2.01 2.17
C GLY A 153 11.05 -1.91 0.95
N ARG A 154 10.84 -2.77 -0.07
CA ARG A 154 11.59 -2.70 -1.33
C ARG A 154 11.26 -1.42 -2.11
N LEU A 155 9.97 -1.12 -2.29
CA LEU A 155 9.51 0.05 -3.04
C LEU A 155 9.88 1.37 -2.36
N GLN A 156 9.82 1.41 -1.01
CA GLN A 156 10.25 2.58 -0.24
C GLN A 156 11.75 2.88 -0.39
N ARG A 157 12.60 1.86 -0.50
CA ARG A 157 14.03 2.06 -0.79
C ARG A 157 14.27 2.61 -2.19
N MET A 158 13.45 2.21 -3.17
CA MET A 158 13.51 2.75 -4.54
C MET A 158 12.96 4.18 -4.62
N ALA A 159 12.04 4.54 -3.73
CA ALA A 159 11.36 5.84 -3.68
C ALA A 159 11.91 6.76 -2.58
N ALA A 160 13.12 6.53 -2.08
CA ALA A 160 13.69 7.23 -0.91
C ALA A 160 13.68 8.75 -1.01
N ASP A 161 13.58 9.31 -2.23
CA ASP A 161 13.57 10.75 -2.52
C ASP A 161 12.14 11.34 -2.74
N ALA A 162 11.08 10.57 -2.52
CA ALA A 162 9.73 10.90 -3.01
C ALA A 162 8.75 11.39 -1.92
N ARG A 163 9.21 12.08 -0.86
CA ARG A 163 8.27 12.77 0.04
C ARG A 163 7.66 13.96 -0.70
N PRO A 164 6.30 14.13 -0.77
CA PRO A 164 5.75 15.32 -1.36
C PRO A 164 6.21 16.53 -0.55
N PRO A 165 6.83 17.52 -1.20
CA PRO A 165 7.24 18.73 -0.51
C PRO A 165 6.01 19.48 -0.02
N SER A 166 6.01 19.94 1.22
CA SER A 166 5.03 20.89 1.74
C SER A 166 5.16 22.23 1.01
N LEU A 167 4.16 23.10 1.12
CA LEU A 167 4.26 24.47 0.58
C LEU A 167 5.49 25.21 1.15
N ALA A 168 5.85 24.95 2.41
CA ALA A 168 7.05 25.49 3.03
C ALA A 168 8.35 24.95 2.40
N ASP A 169 8.40 23.65 2.07
CA ASP A 169 9.54 23.06 1.35
C ASP A 169 9.67 23.66 -0.06
N LEU A 170 8.54 23.84 -0.76
CA LEU A 170 8.51 24.49 -2.08
C LEU A 170 8.98 25.95 -2.04
N ALA A 171 8.56 26.69 -1.01
CA ALA A 171 9.02 28.07 -0.81
C ALA A 171 10.52 28.15 -0.54
N ALA A 172 11.02 27.27 0.34
CA ALA A 172 12.46 27.20 0.60
C ALA A 172 13.24 26.86 -0.67
N ASP A 173 12.81 25.86 -1.45
CA ASP A 173 13.44 25.48 -2.71
C ASP A 173 13.44 26.62 -3.73
N ARG A 174 12.31 27.33 -3.90
CA ARG A 174 12.20 28.47 -4.80
C ARG A 174 13.09 29.62 -4.38
N MET A 175 13.14 29.88 -3.06
CA MET A 175 14.01 30.91 -2.50
C MET A 175 15.48 30.56 -2.69
N LEU A 176 15.88 29.31 -2.41
CA LEU A 176 17.28 28.86 -2.60
C LEU A 176 17.69 28.91 -4.08
N LEU A 177 16.77 28.53 -4.99
CA LEU A 177 17.02 28.63 -6.42
C LEU A 177 17.23 30.09 -6.86
N HIS A 178 16.44 31.04 -6.29
CA HIS A 178 16.56 32.47 -6.55
C HIS A 178 17.86 33.05 -6.01
N LEU A 179 18.27 32.65 -4.81
CA LEU A 179 19.53 33.08 -4.19
C LEU A 179 20.75 32.57 -4.97
N GLY A 180 20.69 31.38 -5.53
CA GLY A 180 21.78 30.72 -6.24
C GLY A 180 23.08 30.72 -5.42
N GLU A 181 24.21 30.98 -6.07
CA GLU A 181 25.53 31.17 -5.41
C GLU A 181 25.67 32.54 -4.72
N ARG A 182 24.76 33.47 -5.01
CA ARG A 182 24.77 34.83 -4.48
C ARG A 182 24.09 34.89 -3.13
N ARG A 183 24.71 34.36 -2.10
CA ARG A 183 24.23 34.45 -0.72
C ARG A 183 23.66 35.84 -0.43
N GLY A 184 22.42 35.87 0.09
CA GLY A 184 21.72 37.08 0.47
C GLY A 184 20.84 36.82 1.68
N ILE A 185 20.45 37.88 2.36
CA ILE A 185 19.57 37.82 3.53
C ILE A 185 18.15 37.53 3.07
N VAL A 186 17.47 36.63 3.76
CA VAL A 186 16.05 36.38 3.58
C VAL A 186 15.28 36.86 4.81
N ALA A 187 14.34 37.78 4.61
CA ALA A 187 13.43 38.19 5.67
C ALA A 187 12.22 37.22 5.71
N VAL A 188 11.81 36.83 6.91
CA VAL A 188 10.66 35.98 7.18
C VAL A 188 9.65 36.76 8.00
N LEU A 189 8.54 37.15 7.39
CA LEU A 189 7.49 37.94 8.02
C LEU A 189 6.37 37.05 8.55
N GLY A 190 6.16 37.13 9.85
CA GLY A 190 5.16 36.32 10.58
C GLY A 190 5.73 34.99 11.06
N VAL A 191 5.28 34.56 12.23
CA VAL A 191 5.64 33.28 12.85
C VAL A 191 4.44 32.34 12.74
N SER A 192 4.56 31.36 11.83
CA SER A 192 3.58 30.33 11.55
C SER A 192 4.27 28.97 11.37
N PRO A 193 3.57 27.84 11.40
CA PRO A 193 4.18 26.55 11.07
C PRO A 193 4.88 26.53 9.71
N MET A 194 4.35 27.25 8.72
CA MET A 194 4.93 27.35 7.37
C MET A 194 6.23 28.14 7.37
N THR A 195 6.23 29.33 7.98
CA THR A 195 7.45 30.16 8.04
C THR A 195 8.52 29.54 8.91
N ARG A 196 8.17 28.89 10.02
CA ARG A 196 9.09 28.12 10.87
C ARG A 196 9.80 27.04 10.04
N ARG A 197 9.02 26.21 9.33
CA ARG A 197 9.58 25.15 8.49
C ARG A 197 10.44 25.68 7.35
N ALA A 198 10.02 26.73 6.65
CA ALA A 198 10.80 27.35 5.59
C ALA A 198 12.12 27.93 6.13
N SER A 199 12.10 28.59 7.29
CA SER A 199 13.29 29.14 7.95
C SER A 199 14.30 28.04 8.31
N GLU A 200 13.85 26.92 8.89
CA GLU A 200 14.70 25.77 9.20
C GLU A 200 15.43 25.24 7.96
N LEU A 201 14.71 25.10 6.84
CA LEU A 201 15.27 24.61 5.58
C LEU A 201 16.28 25.59 4.98
N LEU A 202 15.94 26.88 4.95
CA LEU A 202 16.82 27.93 4.46
C LEU A 202 18.09 28.03 5.30
N ARG A 203 17.98 27.99 6.63
CA ARG A 203 19.14 28.01 7.53
C ARG A 203 20.03 26.80 7.35
N LYS A 204 19.44 25.60 7.23
CA LYS A 204 20.18 24.36 6.95
C LYS A 204 20.95 24.43 5.63
N ALA A 205 20.43 25.15 4.65
CA ALA A 205 21.10 25.42 3.37
C ALA A 205 22.12 26.60 3.44
N GLY A 206 22.30 27.22 4.60
CA GLY A 206 23.28 28.26 4.83
C GLY A 206 22.81 29.70 4.51
N ALA A 207 21.50 29.94 4.38
CA ALA A 207 20.97 31.29 4.21
C ALA A 207 21.02 32.08 5.53
N GLU A 208 21.25 33.39 5.41
CA GLU A 208 21.12 34.32 6.53
C GLU A 208 19.67 34.78 6.65
N LEU A 209 19.13 34.78 7.89
CA LEU A 209 17.73 35.04 8.13
C LEU A 209 17.49 36.24 9.04
N ILE A 210 16.46 37.04 8.70
CA ILE A 210 15.87 38.05 9.58
C ILE A 210 14.43 37.65 9.82
N VAL A 211 14.05 37.40 11.07
CA VAL A 211 12.68 37.09 11.45
C VAL A 211 11.97 38.35 11.87
N VAL A 212 10.88 38.66 11.19
CA VAL A 212 10.08 39.87 11.40
C VAL A 212 8.71 39.53 11.89
N ASN A 213 8.28 40.03 13.04
CA ASN A 213 6.93 39.79 13.56
C ASN A 213 6.39 41.00 14.36
N ARG A 214 5.06 41.04 14.58
CA ARG A 214 4.43 42.04 15.46
C ARG A 214 4.89 41.86 16.91
N SER A 215 4.85 40.62 17.41
CA SER A 215 5.38 40.24 18.71
C SER A 215 6.88 40.03 18.59
N MET A 216 7.64 40.81 19.32
CA MET A 216 9.11 40.69 19.34
C MET A 216 9.52 39.36 19.98
N ASP A 217 8.84 38.91 21.05
CA ASP A 217 9.12 37.65 21.73
C ASP A 217 9.05 36.46 20.77
N SER A 218 7.99 36.43 19.93
CA SER A 218 7.83 35.38 18.92
C SER A 218 8.90 35.44 17.82
N ALA A 219 9.31 36.66 17.42
CA ALA A 219 10.38 36.84 16.46
C ALA A 219 11.71 36.35 17.02
N GLU A 220 12.03 36.69 18.28
CA GLU A 220 13.24 36.25 18.97
C GLU A 220 13.31 34.74 19.18
N GLU A 221 12.16 34.12 19.53
CA GLU A 221 12.08 32.66 19.69
C GLU A 221 12.44 31.94 18.39
N LEU A 222 11.82 32.33 17.27
CA LEU A 222 12.11 31.75 15.99
C LEU A 222 13.54 32.08 15.52
N ALA A 223 13.97 33.34 15.65
CA ALA A 223 15.32 33.77 15.27
C ALA A 223 16.39 32.95 16.01
N ARG A 224 16.26 32.74 17.33
CA ARG A 224 17.17 31.88 18.10
C ARG A 224 17.22 30.44 17.58
N SER A 225 16.05 29.88 17.18
CA SER A 225 15.99 28.49 16.71
C SER A 225 16.69 28.29 15.35
N VAL A 226 16.83 29.35 14.56
CA VAL A 226 17.43 29.32 13.21
C VAL A 226 18.71 30.16 13.12
N ASP A 227 19.28 30.59 14.25
CA ASP A 227 20.48 31.42 14.33
C ASP A 227 20.37 32.65 13.39
N GLY A 228 19.27 33.39 13.50
CA GLY A 228 18.92 34.55 12.72
C GLY A 228 18.78 35.81 13.57
N GLU A 229 18.57 36.97 12.94
CA GLU A 229 18.28 38.27 13.59
C GLU A 229 16.75 38.39 13.78
N ALA A 230 16.30 38.96 14.90
CA ALA A 230 14.90 39.32 15.13
C ALA A 230 14.69 40.83 14.93
N LEU A 231 13.56 41.20 14.30
CA LEU A 231 13.19 42.58 14.04
C LEU A 231 11.68 42.77 14.22
N SER A 232 11.28 43.93 14.79
CA SER A 232 9.86 44.25 14.85
C SER A 232 9.29 44.63 13.48
N LEU A 233 8.00 44.31 13.25
CA LEU A 233 7.34 44.63 11.98
C LEU A 233 7.34 46.12 11.68
N ASP A 234 7.17 46.96 12.70
CA ASP A 234 7.15 48.41 12.54
C ASP A 234 8.52 48.94 12.16
N ALA A 235 9.59 48.42 12.77
CA ALA A 235 10.97 48.80 12.37
C ALA A 235 11.26 48.38 10.93
N PHE A 236 10.85 47.17 10.52
CA PHE A 236 11.02 46.69 9.15
C PHE A 236 10.23 47.54 8.13
N ARG A 237 8.99 47.94 8.48
CA ARG A 237 8.16 48.81 7.63
C ARG A 237 8.78 50.20 7.46
N ALA A 238 9.30 50.76 8.55
CA ALA A 238 9.89 52.09 8.53
C ALA A 238 11.20 52.14 7.76
N GLN A 239 12.07 51.16 7.98
CA GLN A 239 13.38 51.04 7.36
C GLN A 239 13.69 49.58 6.98
N PRO A 240 13.19 49.14 5.81
CA PRO A 240 13.49 47.78 5.33
C PRO A 240 15.01 47.59 5.16
N ARG A 241 15.46 46.37 5.51
CA ARG A 241 16.84 45.93 5.25
C ARG A 241 17.04 45.59 3.78
N ASP A 242 18.27 45.60 3.30
CA ASP A 242 18.65 45.06 2.00
C ASP A 242 18.56 43.54 2.05
N VAL A 243 17.47 42.97 1.49
CA VAL A 243 17.19 41.55 1.46
C VAL A 243 17.03 41.05 0.04
N ALA A 244 17.51 39.86 -0.24
CA ALA A 244 17.36 39.18 -1.53
C ALA A 244 16.07 38.36 -1.60
N GLY A 245 15.47 38.05 -0.46
CA GLY A 245 14.23 37.26 -0.38
C GLY A 245 13.31 37.68 0.75
N LEU A 246 12.02 37.52 0.55
CA LEU A 246 10.99 37.75 1.56
C LEU A 246 9.98 36.59 1.53
N ILE A 247 9.80 35.95 2.66
CA ILE A 247 8.73 34.94 2.87
C ILE A 247 7.73 35.51 3.84
N VAL A 248 6.44 35.52 3.46
CA VAL A 248 5.39 36.14 4.28
C VAL A 248 4.27 35.15 4.54
N ALA A 249 3.94 34.95 5.83
CA ALA A 249 2.76 34.20 6.25
C ALA A 249 2.25 34.78 7.58
N THR A 250 1.30 35.67 7.50
CA THR A 250 0.63 36.27 8.67
C THR A 250 -0.87 35.96 8.64
N GLY A 251 -1.51 35.91 9.82
CA GLY A 251 -2.95 35.63 9.94
C GLY A 251 -3.84 36.88 9.77
N GLY A 252 -3.32 38.00 9.23
CA GLY A 252 -4.10 39.24 9.05
C GLY A 252 -4.98 39.20 7.80
N THR A 253 -6.09 39.95 7.84
CA THR A 253 -6.99 40.16 6.69
C THR A 253 -6.59 41.33 5.80
N GLU A 254 -5.64 42.15 6.28
CA GLU A 254 -5.11 43.32 5.56
C GLU A 254 -3.65 43.06 5.16
N PRO A 255 -3.18 43.72 4.06
CA PRO A 255 -1.79 43.64 3.67
C PRO A 255 -0.84 44.09 4.80
N VAL A 256 0.13 43.23 5.10
CA VAL A 256 1.15 43.52 6.14
C VAL A 256 2.13 44.61 5.69
N LEU A 257 2.43 44.65 4.38
CA LEU A 257 3.18 45.76 3.78
C LEU A 257 2.26 46.52 2.83
N ASP A 258 1.97 47.76 3.17
CA ASP A 258 1.26 48.70 2.31
C ASP A 258 2.11 49.15 1.10
N ALA A 259 1.52 49.87 0.16
CA ALA A 259 2.20 50.32 -1.04
C ALA A 259 3.44 51.16 -0.74
N ALA A 260 3.42 51.99 0.33
CA ALA A 260 4.54 52.79 0.74
C ALA A 260 5.69 51.95 1.33
N ALA A 261 5.38 50.93 2.12
CA ALA A 261 6.36 49.99 2.64
C ALA A 261 6.98 49.13 1.54
N VAL A 262 6.17 48.67 0.57
CA VAL A 262 6.63 47.95 -0.62
C VAL A 262 7.61 48.83 -1.44
N GLN A 263 7.30 50.12 -1.63
CA GLN A 263 8.19 51.02 -2.33
C GLN A 263 9.53 51.23 -1.59
N ARG A 264 9.48 51.39 -0.25
CA ARG A 264 10.70 51.44 0.57
C ARG A 264 11.54 50.18 0.47
N LEU A 265 10.89 49.02 0.51
CA LEU A 265 11.54 47.73 0.37
C LEU A 265 12.23 47.58 -0.99
N ALA A 266 11.53 47.97 -2.08
CA ALA A 266 12.11 47.95 -3.42
C ALA A 266 13.32 48.88 -3.57
N LYS A 267 13.29 50.05 -2.91
CA LYS A 267 14.44 50.98 -2.89
C LYS A 267 15.63 50.50 -2.04
N ALA A 268 15.36 49.74 -0.99
CA ALA A 268 16.39 49.19 -0.12
C ALA A 268 17.08 47.96 -0.75
N ALA A 269 16.40 47.24 -1.63
CA ALA A 269 16.95 46.05 -2.27
C ALA A 269 18.02 46.43 -3.31
N THR A 270 19.24 45.99 -3.08
CA THR A 270 20.38 46.17 -4.01
C THR A 270 20.48 45.03 -5.03
N LYS A 271 19.76 43.95 -4.80
CA LYS A 271 19.70 42.73 -5.62
C LYS A 271 18.24 42.44 -6.03
N PRO A 272 18.01 41.65 -7.08
CA PRO A 272 16.66 41.18 -7.39
C PRO A 272 16.02 40.53 -6.16
N LEU A 273 14.83 41.00 -5.78
CA LEU A 273 14.09 40.52 -4.61
C LEU A 273 12.97 39.59 -5.03
N LEU A 274 12.97 38.37 -4.48
CA LEU A 274 11.84 37.43 -4.60
C LEU A 274 10.97 37.48 -3.35
N ILE A 275 9.66 37.69 -3.55
CA ILE A 275 8.66 37.66 -2.50
C ILE A 275 7.84 36.36 -2.66
N ILE A 276 7.73 35.55 -1.59
CA ILE A 276 6.82 34.42 -1.50
C ILE A 276 5.77 34.74 -0.44
N ASP A 277 4.53 34.89 -0.89
CA ASP A 277 3.42 35.36 -0.06
C ASP A 277 2.37 34.22 0.12
N PHE A 278 2.29 33.69 1.33
CA PHE A 278 1.33 32.64 1.72
C PHE A 278 -0.01 33.20 2.22
N GLY A 279 -0.23 34.52 2.15
CA GLY A 279 -1.46 35.14 2.62
C GLY A 279 -2.67 34.88 1.71
N LEU A 280 -3.81 34.61 2.31
CA LEU A 280 -5.13 34.60 1.73
C LEU A 280 -6.09 35.36 2.69
N PRO A 281 -6.42 36.63 2.38
CA PRO A 281 -5.96 37.47 1.25
C PRO A 281 -4.44 37.77 1.27
N PRO A 282 -3.87 38.26 0.14
CA PRO A 282 -2.44 38.55 0.05
C PRO A 282 -1.92 39.46 1.16
N ASN A 283 -0.81 39.08 1.77
CA ASN A 283 -0.14 39.88 2.79
C ASN A 283 0.60 41.09 2.19
N ILE A 284 0.90 41.06 0.88
CA ILE A 284 1.55 42.11 0.14
C ILE A 284 0.69 42.43 -1.08
N ASP A 285 0.38 43.72 -1.26
CA ASP A 285 -0.42 44.18 -2.40
C ASP A 285 0.25 43.74 -3.72
N PRO A 286 -0.39 42.86 -4.51
CA PRO A 286 0.17 42.34 -5.76
C PRO A 286 0.46 43.49 -6.77
N LYS A 287 -0.39 44.52 -6.79
CA LYS A 287 -0.24 45.66 -7.67
C LYS A 287 0.98 46.51 -7.26
N ALA A 288 1.12 46.80 -5.95
CA ALA A 288 2.26 47.53 -5.44
C ALA A 288 3.58 46.79 -5.71
N ALA A 289 3.62 45.47 -5.55
CA ALA A 289 4.78 44.65 -5.89
C ALA A 289 5.14 44.78 -7.38
N LYS A 290 4.16 44.62 -8.25
CA LYS A 290 4.36 44.75 -9.70
C LYS A 290 4.81 46.14 -10.14
N ASP A 291 4.17 47.18 -9.64
CA ASP A 291 4.48 48.59 -9.98
C ASP A 291 5.91 48.98 -9.55
N ASN A 292 6.46 48.32 -8.55
CA ASN A 292 7.83 48.48 -8.08
C ASN A 292 8.82 47.45 -8.65
N GLY A 293 8.42 46.63 -9.64
CA GLY A 293 9.33 45.69 -10.31
C GLY A 293 9.76 44.49 -9.44
N LEU A 294 9.02 44.17 -8.36
CA LEU A 294 9.33 43.07 -7.48
C LEU A 294 8.71 41.76 -8.00
N SER A 295 9.49 40.67 -7.96
CA SER A 295 8.98 39.33 -8.27
C SER A 295 8.20 38.80 -7.07
N ARG A 296 6.91 38.51 -7.25
CA ARG A 296 6.04 37.94 -6.23
C ARG A 296 5.44 36.60 -6.70
N ILE A 297 5.53 35.60 -5.86
CA ILE A 297 4.82 34.31 -5.99
C ILE A 297 3.78 34.27 -4.87
N GLY A 298 2.50 34.23 -5.23
CA GLY A 298 1.39 34.15 -4.31
C GLY A 298 0.99 32.73 -3.96
N MET A 299 -0.01 32.59 -3.07
CA MET A 299 -0.52 31.30 -2.62
C MET A 299 -1.04 30.44 -3.79
N ASP A 300 -1.75 31.06 -4.76
CA ASP A 300 -2.33 30.31 -5.89
C ASP A 300 -1.24 29.66 -6.76
N GLU A 301 -0.16 30.42 -7.03
CA GLU A 301 0.99 29.90 -7.79
C GLU A 301 1.73 28.82 -7.01
N MET A 302 1.82 28.95 -5.68
CA MET A 302 2.41 27.93 -4.81
C MET A 302 1.57 26.66 -4.76
N ILE A 303 0.23 26.77 -4.72
CA ILE A 303 -0.69 25.65 -4.80
C ILE A 303 -0.56 24.94 -6.15
N GLN A 304 -0.52 25.70 -7.24
CA GLN A 304 -0.33 25.14 -8.58
C GLN A 304 0.99 24.37 -8.70
N ALA A 305 2.09 24.95 -8.22
CA ALA A 305 3.39 24.28 -8.20
C ALA A 305 3.38 23.00 -7.34
N ALA A 306 2.61 23.00 -6.24
CA ALA A 306 2.42 21.79 -5.42
C ALA A 306 1.61 20.70 -6.17
N GLN A 307 0.59 21.11 -6.92
CA GLN A 307 -0.21 20.18 -7.73
C GLN A 307 0.61 19.57 -8.87
N ASP A 308 1.40 20.38 -9.57
CA ASP A 308 2.28 19.91 -10.64
C ASP A 308 3.33 18.91 -10.12
N ARG A 309 3.93 19.18 -8.95
CA ARG A 309 4.83 18.23 -8.30
C ARG A 309 4.12 16.98 -7.83
N ARG A 310 2.87 17.08 -7.36
CA ARG A 310 2.05 15.93 -6.99
C ARG A 310 1.76 15.04 -8.19
N LEU A 311 1.45 15.62 -9.35
CA LEU A 311 1.27 14.87 -10.59
C LEU A 311 2.55 14.15 -11.00
N ALA A 312 3.70 14.82 -10.96
CA ALA A 312 4.99 14.21 -11.24
C ALA A 312 5.31 13.07 -10.26
N GLN A 313 4.91 13.20 -8.98
CA GLN A 313 5.05 12.14 -8.00
C GLN A 313 4.13 10.96 -8.29
N LEU A 314 2.88 11.19 -8.68
CA LEU A 314 1.96 10.11 -9.08
C LEU A 314 2.52 9.31 -10.26
N LEU A 315 3.13 9.98 -11.25
CA LEU A 315 3.82 9.31 -12.35
C LEU A 315 5.02 8.45 -11.87
N ARG A 316 5.74 8.90 -10.83
CA ARG A 316 6.79 8.09 -10.18
C ARG A 316 6.25 6.90 -9.39
N LEU A 317 4.99 6.95 -8.94
CA LEU A 317 4.33 5.85 -8.22
C LEU A 317 3.76 4.78 -9.17
N ALA A 318 3.64 5.05 -10.47
CA ALA A 318 3.17 4.08 -11.44
C ALA A 318 3.98 2.76 -11.45
N PRO A 319 5.32 2.76 -11.35
CA PRO A 319 6.09 1.53 -11.21
C PRO A 319 5.78 0.74 -9.93
N MET A 320 5.38 1.44 -8.85
CA MET A 320 4.97 0.78 -7.60
C MET A 320 3.66 0.02 -7.80
N ARG A 321 2.70 0.60 -8.52
CA ARG A 321 1.45 -0.08 -8.90
C ARG A 321 1.74 -1.32 -9.74
N ALA A 322 2.57 -1.21 -10.77
CA ALA A 322 2.96 -2.34 -11.61
C ALA A 322 3.63 -3.47 -10.81
N ALA A 323 4.48 -3.14 -9.83
CA ALA A 323 5.11 -4.13 -8.96
C ALA A 323 4.09 -4.83 -8.03
N ILE A 324 3.04 -4.14 -7.60
CA ILE A 324 1.93 -4.74 -6.84
C ILE A 324 1.17 -5.72 -7.74
N ASP A 325 0.80 -5.32 -8.95
CA ASP A 325 0.06 -6.16 -9.90
C ASP A 325 0.84 -7.44 -10.26
N GLU A 326 2.16 -7.33 -10.48
CA GLU A 326 3.04 -8.49 -10.68
C GLU A 326 3.06 -9.40 -9.44
N ARG A 327 3.13 -8.82 -8.23
CA ARG A 327 3.14 -9.61 -7.00
C ARG A 327 1.83 -10.33 -6.76
N LEU A 328 0.71 -9.68 -6.99
CA LEU A 328 -0.63 -10.29 -6.89
C LEU A 328 -0.79 -11.47 -7.84
N THR A 329 -0.32 -11.31 -9.08
CA THR A 329 -0.30 -12.39 -10.07
C THR A 329 0.49 -13.60 -9.56
N ARG A 330 1.70 -13.39 -9.06
CA ARG A 330 2.53 -14.47 -8.48
C ARG A 330 1.87 -15.15 -7.26
N ILE A 331 1.23 -14.38 -6.39
CA ILE A 331 0.51 -14.93 -5.24
C ILE A 331 -0.66 -15.79 -5.71
N ARG A 332 -1.42 -15.33 -6.70
CA ARG A 332 -2.52 -16.09 -7.32
C ARG A 332 -2.03 -17.44 -7.85
N GLU A 333 -0.96 -17.43 -8.65
CA GLU A 333 -0.36 -18.64 -9.20
C GLU A 333 0.10 -19.63 -8.11
N GLN A 334 0.77 -19.11 -7.08
CA GLN A 334 1.24 -19.94 -5.97
C GLN A 334 0.10 -20.55 -5.15
N LEU A 335 -0.96 -19.79 -4.89
CA LEU A 335 -2.13 -20.29 -4.15
C LEU A 335 -2.91 -21.32 -4.97
N ALA A 336 -3.13 -21.06 -6.26
CA ALA A 336 -3.75 -22.02 -7.15
C ALA A 336 -2.96 -23.34 -7.23
N SER A 337 -1.63 -23.27 -7.39
CA SER A 337 -0.77 -24.45 -7.42
C SER A 337 -0.81 -25.25 -6.10
N ARG A 338 -0.91 -24.57 -4.95
CA ARG A 338 -1.04 -25.26 -3.65
C ARG A 338 -2.38 -25.92 -3.47
N ALA A 339 -3.47 -25.27 -3.88
CA ALA A 339 -4.83 -25.80 -3.74
C ALA A 339 -5.02 -27.12 -4.49
N ILE A 340 -4.36 -27.29 -5.65
CA ILE A 340 -4.44 -28.53 -6.44
C ILE A 340 -3.35 -29.55 -6.12
N GLY A 341 -2.37 -29.20 -5.28
CA GLY A 341 -1.22 -30.04 -4.94
C GLY A 341 -1.59 -31.46 -4.50
N PRO A 342 -2.49 -31.65 -3.53
CA PRO A 342 -2.94 -32.97 -3.09
C PRO A 342 -3.59 -33.78 -4.21
N GLN A 343 -4.41 -33.17 -5.05
CA GLN A 343 -5.10 -33.81 -6.16
C GLN A 343 -4.11 -34.23 -7.27
N LEU A 344 -3.09 -33.39 -7.53
CA LEU A 344 -2.01 -33.75 -8.46
C LEU A 344 -1.17 -34.92 -7.94
N ALA A 345 -0.88 -34.98 -6.64
CA ALA A 345 -0.18 -36.09 -6.02
C ALA A 345 -1.00 -37.39 -6.12
N GLU A 346 -2.31 -37.33 -5.85
CA GLU A 346 -3.20 -38.47 -6.00
C GLU A 346 -3.26 -38.97 -7.44
N LEU A 347 -3.34 -38.06 -8.40
CA LEU A 347 -3.34 -38.41 -9.83
C LEU A 347 -2.02 -39.07 -10.23
N ARG A 348 -0.89 -38.56 -9.80
CA ARG A 348 0.43 -39.16 -10.02
C ARG A 348 0.49 -40.59 -9.46
N ASN A 349 0.11 -40.78 -8.20
CA ASN A 349 0.07 -42.09 -7.57
C ASN A 349 -0.85 -43.07 -8.32
N SER A 350 -1.91 -42.55 -8.98
CA SER A 350 -2.79 -43.36 -9.82
C SER A 350 -2.08 -43.88 -11.08
N PHE A 351 -1.30 -43.00 -11.77
CA PHE A 351 -0.48 -43.46 -12.92
C PHE A 351 0.53 -44.53 -12.52
N GLU A 352 1.22 -44.35 -11.38
CA GLU A 352 2.19 -45.31 -10.88
C GLU A 352 1.53 -46.68 -10.55
N ARG A 353 0.35 -46.67 -9.91
CA ARG A 353 -0.38 -47.90 -9.60
C ARG A 353 -0.87 -48.64 -10.85
N ILE A 354 -1.40 -47.91 -11.84
CA ILE A 354 -1.83 -48.48 -13.10
C ILE A 354 -0.65 -49.13 -13.83
N ALA A 355 0.46 -48.41 -13.89
CA ALA A 355 1.69 -48.91 -14.51
C ALA A 355 2.25 -50.18 -13.85
N ALA A 356 2.23 -50.22 -12.51
CA ALA A 356 2.67 -51.38 -11.75
C ALA A 356 1.75 -52.58 -12.00
N ALA A 357 0.44 -52.38 -11.96
CA ALA A 357 -0.53 -53.44 -12.21
C ALA A 357 -0.45 -54.01 -13.64
N GLU A 358 -0.25 -53.14 -14.67
CA GLU A 358 -0.07 -53.60 -16.05
C GLU A 358 1.29 -54.30 -16.26
N ALA A 359 2.36 -53.83 -15.58
CA ALA A 359 3.64 -54.52 -15.59
C ALA A 359 3.52 -55.94 -14.99
N ASP A 360 2.88 -56.07 -13.84
CA ASP A 360 2.70 -57.36 -13.18
C ASP A 360 1.81 -58.32 -14.03
N ARG A 361 0.75 -57.80 -14.66
CA ARG A 361 -0.09 -58.56 -15.58
C ARG A 361 0.70 -59.07 -16.79
N ALA A 362 1.44 -58.16 -17.47
CA ALA A 362 2.24 -58.52 -18.64
C ALA A 362 3.32 -59.56 -18.31
N LEU A 363 3.96 -59.43 -17.14
CA LEU A 363 4.95 -60.40 -16.66
C LEU A 363 4.35 -61.77 -16.35
N ALA A 364 3.11 -61.82 -15.85
CA ALA A 364 2.41 -63.09 -15.55
C ALA A 364 1.86 -63.76 -16.80
N GLU A 365 1.32 -62.99 -17.76
CA GLU A 365 0.61 -63.55 -18.92
C GLU A 365 1.47 -63.72 -20.18
N GLU A 366 2.29 -62.68 -20.50
CA GLU A 366 2.99 -62.59 -21.77
C GLU A 366 4.49 -62.78 -21.67
N LEU A 367 5.10 -62.42 -20.53
CA LEU A 367 6.55 -62.38 -20.31
C LEU A 367 6.99 -63.29 -19.14
N HIS A 368 6.26 -64.40 -18.90
CA HIS A 368 6.52 -65.31 -17.79
C HIS A 368 7.83 -66.10 -17.90
N GLU A 369 8.45 -66.15 -19.10
CA GLU A 369 9.73 -66.83 -19.35
C GLU A 369 10.95 -65.94 -18.95
N LEU A 370 10.77 -64.66 -18.61
CA LEU A 370 11.86 -63.80 -18.23
C LEU A 370 12.45 -64.15 -16.86
N ASP A 371 13.75 -64.08 -16.75
CA ASP A 371 14.40 -64.24 -15.46
C ASP A 371 14.09 -63.05 -14.50
N PRO A 372 14.31 -63.19 -13.20
CA PRO A 372 13.96 -62.18 -12.21
C PRO A 372 14.63 -60.82 -12.45
N GLN A 373 15.84 -60.78 -13.03
CA GLN A 373 16.54 -59.56 -13.33
C GLN A 373 15.92 -58.84 -14.53
N GLN A 374 15.53 -59.57 -15.54
CA GLN A 374 14.83 -59.06 -16.73
C GLN A 374 13.42 -58.57 -16.33
N GLN A 375 12.72 -59.27 -15.47
CA GLN A 375 11.40 -58.83 -14.94
C GLN A 375 11.52 -57.48 -14.21
N GLU A 376 12.54 -57.31 -13.38
CA GLU A 376 12.80 -56.04 -12.70
C GLU A 376 13.15 -54.90 -13.67
N GLN A 377 13.87 -55.20 -14.74
CA GLN A 377 14.16 -54.21 -15.80
C GLN A 377 12.86 -53.78 -16.50
N VAL A 378 11.96 -54.68 -16.82
CA VAL A 378 10.65 -54.36 -17.41
C VAL A 378 9.84 -53.46 -16.48
N ARG A 379 9.71 -53.80 -15.18
CA ARG A 379 9.02 -52.96 -14.20
C ARG A 379 9.62 -51.56 -14.16
N ARG A 380 10.92 -51.44 -14.16
CA ARG A 380 11.63 -50.14 -14.14
C ARG A 380 11.36 -49.29 -15.38
N VAL A 381 11.35 -49.90 -16.56
CA VAL A 381 11.07 -49.24 -17.83
C VAL A 381 9.63 -48.73 -17.86
N ILE A 382 8.65 -49.59 -17.47
CA ILE A 382 7.23 -49.23 -17.42
C ILE A 382 6.97 -48.10 -16.41
N SER A 383 7.57 -48.20 -15.23
CA SER A 383 7.48 -47.13 -14.22
C SER A 383 8.07 -45.79 -14.70
N THR A 384 9.21 -45.84 -15.38
CA THR A 384 9.85 -44.65 -15.96
C THR A 384 8.96 -44.01 -17.03
N LEU A 385 8.38 -44.84 -17.91
CA LEU A 385 7.47 -44.36 -18.95
C LEU A 385 6.21 -43.73 -18.35
N ALA A 386 5.61 -44.41 -17.36
CA ALA A 386 4.43 -43.89 -16.66
C ALA A 386 4.69 -42.53 -16.01
N ASN A 387 5.83 -42.37 -15.34
CA ASN A 387 6.22 -41.09 -14.74
C ASN A 387 6.39 -39.97 -15.76
N ARG A 388 6.99 -40.30 -16.93
CA ARG A 388 7.14 -39.32 -18.02
C ARG A 388 5.79 -38.92 -18.64
N LEU A 389 4.89 -39.86 -18.84
CA LEU A 389 3.56 -39.62 -19.40
C LEU A 389 2.69 -38.84 -18.39
N ALA A 390 2.77 -39.16 -17.10
CA ALA A 390 2.07 -38.42 -16.05
C ALA A 390 2.52 -36.96 -15.96
N HIS A 391 3.78 -36.67 -16.23
CA HIS A 391 4.33 -35.31 -16.15
C HIS A 391 3.58 -34.30 -17.04
N LEU A 392 3.18 -34.69 -18.24
CA LEU A 392 2.54 -33.80 -19.21
C LEU A 392 1.18 -33.24 -18.70
N PRO A 393 0.20 -34.08 -18.32
CA PRO A 393 -1.09 -33.57 -17.81
C PRO A 393 -0.93 -32.85 -16.46
N LEU A 394 0.00 -33.30 -15.61
CA LEU A 394 0.26 -32.63 -14.31
C LEU A 394 0.86 -31.24 -14.50
N ALA A 395 1.81 -31.07 -15.43
CA ALA A 395 2.38 -29.77 -15.77
C ALA A 395 1.34 -28.85 -16.42
N GLY A 396 0.54 -29.36 -17.34
CA GLY A 396 -0.58 -28.63 -17.97
C GLY A 396 -1.59 -28.13 -16.93
N MET A 397 -2.00 -28.99 -16.01
CA MET A 397 -2.94 -28.60 -14.95
C MET A 397 -2.37 -27.55 -13.99
N ARG A 398 -1.08 -27.64 -13.62
CA ARG A 398 -0.42 -26.58 -12.82
C ARG A 398 -0.44 -25.24 -13.52
N ALA A 399 -0.19 -25.22 -14.83
CA ALA A 399 -0.20 -23.99 -15.61
C ALA A 399 -1.62 -23.43 -15.81
N ALA A 400 -2.62 -24.29 -15.95
CA ALA A 400 -4.01 -23.87 -16.17
C ALA A 400 -4.74 -23.44 -14.88
N ALA A 401 -4.42 -24.03 -13.73
CA ALA A 401 -5.13 -23.81 -12.47
C ALA A 401 -5.27 -22.33 -12.04
N PRO A 402 -4.26 -21.43 -12.22
CA PRO A 402 -4.41 -20.02 -11.88
C PRO A 402 -5.44 -19.28 -12.75
N HIS A 403 -5.80 -19.84 -13.91
CA HIS A 403 -6.67 -19.21 -14.91
C HIS A 403 -8.01 -19.93 -15.07
N ALA A 404 -8.19 -21.09 -14.42
CA ALA A 404 -9.40 -21.89 -14.46
C ALA A 404 -10.30 -21.61 -13.26
N SER A 405 -11.61 -21.77 -13.44
CA SER A 405 -12.53 -21.76 -12.29
C SER A 405 -12.33 -23.01 -11.42
N ALA A 406 -12.67 -22.90 -10.13
CA ALA A 406 -12.64 -24.06 -9.22
C ALA A 406 -13.44 -25.24 -9.77
N GLU A 407 -14.61 -24.96 -10.35
CA GLU A 407 -15.48 -25.97 -10.97
C GLU A 407 -14.79 -26.71 -12.15
N THR A 408 -14.04 -25.97 -12.99
CA THR A 408 -13.27 -26.56 -14.10
C THR A 408 -12.17 -27.49 -13.58
N VAL A 409 -11.47 -27.06 -12.54
CA VAL A 409 -10.41 -27.86 -11.90
C VAL A 409 -11.01 -29.12 -11.26
N GLU A 410 -12.11 -29.00 -10.52
CA GLU A 410 -12.82 -30.13 -9.93
C GLU A 410 -13.36 -31.11 -10.99
N ALA A 411 -13.93 -30.60 -12.08
CA ALA A 411 -14.39 -31.42 -13.19
C ALA A 411 -13.27 -32.27 -13.81
N PHE A 412 -12.10 -31.66 -14.03
CA PHE A 412 -10.93 -32.39 -14.53
C PHE A 412 -10.54 -33.56 -13.60
N PHE A 413 -10.41 -33.29 -12.30
CA PHE A 413 -10.03 -34.35 -11.36
C PHE A 413 -11.12 -35.41 -11.16
N ARG A 414 -12.39 -35.04 -11.29
CA ARG A 414 -13.52 -35.97 -11.26
C ARG A 414 -13.45 -36.95 -12.42
N GLU A 415 -13.29 -36.45 -13.65
CA GLU A 415 -13.15 -37.28 -14.83
C GLU A 415 -11.89 -38.16 -14.79
N ALA A 416 -10.76 -37.63 -14.34
CA ALA A 416 -9.54 -38.38 -14.14
C ALA A 416 -9.70 -39.52 -13.11
N ARG A 417 -10.63 -39.40 -12.16
CA ARG A 417 -10.98 -40.46 -11.19
C ARG A 417 -11.95 -41.50 -11.76
N LEU A 418 -12.92 -41.11 -12.60
CA LEU A 418 -13.92 -42.00 -13.18
C LEU A 418 -13.29 -43.02 -14.14
N GLN A 419 -12.19 -42.75 -14.78
CA GLN A 419 -11.44 -43.68 -15.61
C GLN A 419 -10.71 -44.80 -14.82
N ARG A 420 -10.90 -44.88 -13.51
CA ARG A 420 -10.30 -45.89 -12.62
C ARG A 420 -10.91 -47.32 -12.71
N ALA A 421 -12.08 -47.47 -13.30
CA ALA A 421 -12.67 -48.80 -13.46
C ALA A 421 -12.00 -49.53 -14.67
N PRO A 422 -11.38 -50.70 -14.49
CA PRO A 422 -10.91 -51.47 -15.62
C PRO A 422 -12.11 -51.78 -16.52
N ARG A 423 -12.14 -51.21 -17.72
CA ARG A 423 -13.03 -51.71 -18.77
C ARG A 423 -12.61 -53.14 -19.03
N THR A 424 -13.37 -54.09 -18.50
CA THR A 424 -13.31 -55.47 -18.91
C THR A 424 -13.59 -55.50 -20.41
N MET A 425 -12.55 -55.60 -21.23
CA MET A 425 -12.69 -55.84 -22.66
C MET A 425 -13.31 -57.26 -22.78
N ALA A 426 -14.61 -57.29 -23.06
CA ALA A 426 -15.26 -58.51 -23.46
C ALA A 426 -14.55 -58.98 -24.77
N HIS A 427 -13.75 -60.02 -24.65
CA HIS A 427 -13.26 -60.76 -25.80
C HIS A 427 -14.49 -61.35 -26.51
N THR A 428 -14.95 -60.73 -27.58
CA THR A 428 -15.82 -61.32 -28.57
C THR A 428 -15.02 -62.35 -29.32
N SER A 429 -15.08 -63.60 -28.86
CA SER A 429 -14.62 -64.75 -29.62
C SER A 429 -15.53 -64.88 -30.86
N ALA A 430 -15.01 -64.65 -32.04
CA ALA A 430 -15.69 -64.92 -33.30
C ALA A 430 -15.94 -66.42 -33.43
N PRO A 431 -17.10 -66.82 -33.90
CA PRO A 431 -17.41 -68.29 -34.12
C PRO A 431 -16.63 -68.83 -35.32
N LYS A 432 -15.89 -69.90 -35.09
CA LYS A 432 -15.25 -70.65 -36.18
C LYS A 432 -16.37 -71.23 -37.07
N GLU A 433 -16.50 -70.73 -38.28
CA GLU A 433 -17.25 -71.42 -39.33
C GLU A 433 -16.62 -72.78 -39.64
N LYS A 434 -17.42 -73.83 -39.45
CA LYS A 434 -17.13 -75.15 -39.96
C LYS A 434 -17.62 -75.22 -41.41
N THR A 435 -16.71 -75.34 -42.34
CA THR A 435 -16.96 -75.76 -43.70
C THR A 435 -17.05 -77.28 -43.73
N SER A 436 -18.19 -77.78 -44.17
CA SER A 436 -18.36 -79.13 -44.81
C SER A 436 -18.55 -78.97 -46.28
#